data_2e59a777944dd88f805a43ed4b3c164c
#
_entry.id   2e59a777944dd88f805a43ed4b3c164c
#
_cell.length_a   1.000
_cell.length_b   1.000
_cell.length_c   1.000
_cell.angle_alpha   90.00
_cell.angle_beta   90.00
_cell.angle_gamma   90.00
#
_symmetry.space_group_name_H-M   'P 1'
#
loop_
_entity.id
_entity.type
_entity.pdbx_description
1 polymer ?
#
loop_
_entity_poly.entity_id
_entity_poly.type
_entity_poly.pdbx_seq_one_letter_code
_entity_poly.pdbx_strand_id
1 'polypeptide(L)'
;FNDTATTEIYTLSLHDALPIYLEDAATEFQVQGLELDWSLVTWDADLRFQKGAWTYNEFKGSKWQTVGATNPIRERYLLNAYRVLLTRARQGMAIFIPPGDPDDHTRPPKFYNETFEYLSGLGLPTLP
;
A
#
# COMPACT_ATOMS: atom_id res chain seq x y z
N PHE A 1 5.76 16.36 -0.78
CA PHE A 1 6.05 15.00 -1.22
C PHE A 1 7.56 14.88 -1.35
N ASN A 2 8.16 14.01 -0.58
CA ASN A 2 9.61 13.85 -0.58
C ASN A 2 9.96 12.75 -1.60
N ASP A 3 10.36 13.14 -2.81
CA ASP A 3 10.73 12.25 -3.92
C ASP A 3 11.80 11.20 -3.57
N THR A 4 12.57 11.44 -2.51
CA THR A 4 13.68 10.59 -2.11
C THR A 4 13.25 9.21 -1.59
N ALA A 5 12.15 9.14 -0.86
CA ALA A 5 11.65 7.87 -0.32
C ALA A 5 11.09 6.95 -1.41
N THR A 6 10.45 7.53 -2.42
CA THR A 6 9.88 6.80 -3.55
C THR A 6 10.99 6.18 -4.43
N THR A 7 12.10 6.89 -4.61
CA THR A 7 13.24 6.44 -5.43
C THR A 7 13.97 5.25 -4.79
N GLU A 8 14.10 5.21 -3.47
CA GLU A 8 14.76 4.09 -2.77
C GLU A 8 13.96 2.78 -2.84
N ILE A 9 12.63 2.84 -2.83
CA ILE A 9 11.76 1.66 -2.98
C ILE A 9 11.94 1.03 -4.36
N TYR A 10 12.11 1.82 -5.39
CA TYR A 10 12.31 1.34 -6.76
C TYR A 10 13.66 0.66 -6.97
N THR A 11 14.68 1.06 -6.23
CA THR A 11 16.04 0.54 -6.41
C THR A 11 16.26 -0.84 -5.75
N LEU A 12 15.54 -1.16 -4.69
CA LEU A 12 15.73 -2.40 -3.93
C LEU A 12 15.05 -3.64 -4.54
N SER A 13 14.06 -3.47 -5.41
CA SER A 13 13.31 -4.58 -6.03
C SER A 13 13.86 -5.05 -7.38
N LEU A 14 14.79 -4.34 -7.99
CA LEU A 14 15.08 -4.47 -9.42
C LEU A 14 16.42 -5.11 -9.75
N HIS A 15 17.18 -5.57 -8.77
CA HIS A 15 18.54 -6.02 -9.05
C HIS A 15 18.68 -7.37 -9.73
N ASP A 16 17.64 -8.22 -9.79
CA ASP A 16 17.77 -9.59 -10.32
C ASP A 16 16.73 -10.07 -11.34
N ALA A 17 15.80 -9.24 -11.79
CA ALA A 17 14.85 -9.66 -12.81
C ALA A 17 14.59 -8.55 -13.80
N LEU A 18 14.80 -8.83 -15.09
CA LEU A 18 14.41 -8.08 -16.28
C LEU A 18 14.09 -6.58 -16.05
N PRO A 19 14.57 -5.65 -16.87
CA PRO A 19 14.36 -4.22 -16.65
C PRO A 19 12.87 -3.88 -16.70
N ILE A 20 12.21 -3.99 -15.56
CA ILE A 20 10.89 -3.40 -15.36
C ILE A 20 11.18 -1.93 -15.05
N TYR A 21 10.99 -1.10 -16.04
CA TYR A 21 11.06 0.35 -15.82
C TYR A 21 9.79 0.76 -15.05
N LEU A 22 9.95 1.10 -13.78
CA LEU A 22 8.91 1.83 -13.05
C LEU A 22 9.03 3.28 -13.50
N GLU A 23 8.23 3.64 -14.50
CA GLU A 23 8.36 4.93 -15.18
C GLU A 23 7.75 6.06 -14.35
N ASP A 24 6.63 5.79 -13.66
CA ASP A 24 5.89 6.81 -12.93
C ASP A 24 5.32 6.32 -11.59
N ALA A 25 5.37 7.17 -10.58
CA ALA A 25 4.59 7.01 -9.36
C ALA A 25 3.25 7.75 -9.52
N ALA A 26 2.16 7.05 -9.23
CA ALA A 26 0.82 7.57 -9.42
C ALA A 26 -0.11 7.24 -8.25
N THR A 27 -1.06 8.12 -7.98
CA THR A 27 -2.14 7.90 -7.03
C THR A 27 -3.31 7.18 -7.69
N GLU A 28 -4.25 6.68 -6.88
CA GLU A 28 -5.49 6.06 -7.36
C GLU A 28 -6.29 6.95 -8.31
N PHE A 29 -6.23 8.27 -8.14
CA PHE A 29 -6.91 9.22 -9.02
C PHE A 29 -6.28 9.27 -10.42
N GLN A 30 -4.96 9.18 -10.49
CA GLN A 30 -4.22 9.25 -11.74
C GLN A 30 -4.34 7.97 -12.54
N VAL A 31 -4.48 6.82 -11.89
CA VAL A 31 -4.63 5.53 -12.55
C VAL A 31 -6.09 5.12 -12.77
N GLN A 32 -7.04 5.88 -12.27
CA GLN A 32 -8.46 5.62 -12.47
C GLN A 32 -8.81 5.68 -13.96
N GLY A 33 -9.35 4.60 -14.49
CA GLY A 33 -9.68 4.46 -15.92
C GLY A 33 -8.53 4.04 -16.81
N LEU A 34 -7.31 3.88 -16.28
CA LEU A 34 -6.18 3.31 -17.00
C LEU A 34 -6.16 1.78 -16.87
N GLU A 35 -5.61 1.12 -17.86
CA GLU A 35 -5.20 -0.27 -17.81
C GLU A 35 -3.67 -0.31 -17.88
N LEU A 36 -3.05 -0.98 -16.91
CA LEU A 36 -1.61 -1.14 -16.82
C LEU A 36 -1.23 -2.59 -17.08
N ASP A 37 -0.13 -2.84 -17.74
CA ASP A 37 0.35 -4.20 -17.89
C ASP A 37 0.87 -4.73 -16.56
N TRP A 38 1.67 -3.94 -15.85
CA TRP A 38 2.25 -4.27 -14.55
C TRP A 38 2.10 -3.11 -13.57
N SER A 39 1.93 -3.42 -12.30
CA SER A 39 1.92 -2.40 -11.24
C SER A 39 2.64 -2.87 -9.99
N LEU A 40 3.25 -1.92 -9.28
CA LEU A 40 3.70 -2.08 -7.91
C LEU A 40 2.80 -1.25 -7.00
N VAL A 41 2.02 -1.91 -6.18
CA VAL A 41 1.14 -1.25 -5.21
C VAL A 41 1.88 -1.13 -3.88
N THR A 42 2.18 0.09 -3.48
CA THR A 42 2.77 0.39 -2.17
C THR A 42 1.67 0.58 -1.15
N TRP A 43 1.69 -0.26 -0.10
CA TRP A 43 0.69 -0.22 0.97
C TRP A 43 0.99 0.90 1.96
N ASP A 44 -0.05 1.60 2.42
CA ASP A 44 0.10 2.61 3.46
C ASP A 44 -0.56 2.17 4.78
N ALA A 45 -0.30 2.92 5.84
CA ALA A 45 -0.84 2.67 7.16
C ALA A 45 -2.29 3.18 7.35
N ASP A 46 -2.94 3.63 6.31
CA ASP A 46 -4.34 4.07 6.32
C ASP A 46 -5.33 2.90 6.31
N LEU A 47 -4.99 1.81 5.64
CA LEU A 47 -5.77 0.56 5.63
C LEU A 47 -4.95 -0.56 6.27
N ARG A 48 -5.38 -1.01 7.45
CA ARG A 48 -4.65 -2.01 8.24
C ARG A 48 -5.53 -3.21 8.54
N PHE A 49 -4.95 -4.40 8.44
CA PHE A 49 -5.55 -5.59 9.04
C PHE A 49 -5.03 -5.73 10.46
N GLN A 50 -5.89 -5.63 11.44
CA GLN A 50 -5.52 -5.70 12.85
C GLN A 50 -6.59 -6.45 13.65
N LYS A 51 -6.17 -7.36 14.51
CA LYS A 51 -7.08 -8.14 15.38
C LYS A 51 -8.21 -8.84 14.60
N GLY A 52 -7.89 -9.36 13.44
CA GLY A 52 -8.83 -10.10 12.60
C GLY A 52 -9.81 -9.26 11.78
N ALA A 53 -9.64 -7.96 11.70
CA ALA A 53 -10.51 -7.07 10.93
C ALA A 53 -9.71 -5.95 10.23
N TRP A 54 -10.29 -5.44 9.13
CA TRP A 54 -9.77 -4.24 8.48
C TRP A 54 -10.13 -3.01 9.27
N THR A 55 -9.15 -2.13 9.50
CA THR A 55 -9.31 -0.83 10.16
C THR A 55 -8.92 0.28 9.21
N TYR A 56 -9.69 1.34 9.25
CA TYR A 56 -9.55 2.51 8.38
C TYR A 56 -8.98 3.66 9.19
N ASN A 57 -7.90 4.26 8.71
CA ASN A 57 -7.18 5.27 9.44
C ASN A 57 -6.88 6.47 8.54
N GLU A 58 -6.73 7.63 9.14
CA GLU A 58 -6.42 8.88 8.46
C GLU A 58 -5.28 9.59 9.21
N PHE A 59 -4.30 10.06 8.48
CA PHE A 59 -3.20 10.83 9.06
C PHE A 59 -3.60 12.31 9.15
N LYS A 60 -3.70 12.82 10.36
CA LYS A 60 -4.04 14.23 10.62
C LYS A 60 -2.98 14.90 11.48
N GLY A 61 -2.41 15.98 10.95
CA GLY A 61 -1.32 16.67 11.62
C GLY A 61 -0.09 15.78 11.75
N SER A 62 0.12 15.22 12.93
CA SER A 62 1.26 14.33 13.25
C SER A 62 0.83 12.94 13.75
N LYS A 63 -0.45 12.59 13.62
CA LYS A 63 -1.00 11.36 14.21
C LYS A 63 -1.98 10.66 13.28
N TRP A 64 -1.97 9.33 13.35
CA TRP A 64 -3.01 8.50 12.79
C TRP A 64 -4.25 8.51 13.68
N GLN A 65 -5.40 8.67 13.07
CA GLN A 65 -6.70 8.61 13.72
C GLN A 65 -7.54 7.55 13.02
N THR A 66 -8.19 6.68 13.78
CA THR A 66 -9.13 5.73 13.22
C THR A 66 -10.35 6.47 12.68
N VAL A 67 -10.72 6.18 11.46
CA VAL A 67 -11.97 6.65 10.87
C VAL A 67 -13.08 5.87 11.55
N GLY A 68 -13.86 6.57 12.38
CA GLY A 68 -14.91 5.92 13.16
C GLY A 68 -16.12 5.52 12.33
N ALA A 69 -16.92 4.62 12.87
CA ALA A 69 -18.20 4.17 12.29
C ALA A 69 -19.19 5.32 11.97
N THR A 70 -18.91 6.50 12.46
CA THR A 70 -19.69 7.73 12.18
C THR A 70 -19.43 8.31 10.79
N ASN A 71 -18.42 7.81 10.07
CA ASN A 71 -18.12 8.29 8.72
C ASN A 71 -17.96 7.15 7.70
N PRO A 72 -19.04 6.45 7.36
CA PRO A 72 -19.01 5.31 6.44
C PRO A 72 -18.63 5.72 5.01
N ILE A 73 -18.75 6.99 4.66
CA ILE A 73 -18.37 7.51 3.34
C ILE A 73 -16.85 7.45 3.18
N ARG A 74 -16.09 7.82 4.21
CA ARG A 74 -14.62 7.79 4.17
C ARG A 74 -14.07 6.38 4.16
N GLU A 75 -14.66 5.47 4.92
CA GLU A 75 -14.29 4.05 4.87
C GLU A 75 -14.48 3.49 3.45
N ARG A 76 -15.63 3.75 2.85
CA ARG A 76 -15.94 3.32 1.49
C ARG A 76 -15.00 3.94 0.46
N TYR A 77 -14.65 5.21 0.64
CA TYR A 77 -13.69 5.90 -0.21
C TYR A 77 -12.32 5.21 -0.19
N LEU A 78 -11.78 4.97 1.00
CA LEU A 78 -10.49 4.32 1.16
C LEU A 78 -10.49 2.90 0.58
N LEU A 79 -11.54 2.13 0.86
CA LEU A 79 -11.70 0.78 0.30
C LEU A 79 -11.73 0.80 -1.24
N ASN A 80 -12.42 1.78 -1.82
CA ASN A 80 -12.47 1.93 -3.27
C ASN A 80 -11.12 2.37 -3.86
N ALA A 81 -10.35 3.21 -3.16
CA ALA A 81 -8.99 3.58 -3.57
C ALA A 81 -8.10 2.34 -3.71
N TYR A 82 -8.05 1.48 -2.69
CA TYR A 82 -7.32 0.22 -2.78
C TYR A 82 -7.87 -0.73 -3.85
N ARG A 83 -9.19 -0.80 -4.02
CA ARG A 83 -9.79 -1.59 -5.09
C ARG A 83 -9.33 -1.10 -6.47
N VAL A 84 -9.28 0.20 -6.69
CA VAL A 84 -8.76 0.79 -7.93
C VAL A 84 -7.30 0.37 -8.14
N LEU A 85 -6.44 0.54 -7.15
CA LEU A 85 -5.02 0.18 -7.26
C LEU A 85 -4.81 -1.31 -7.54
N LEU A 86 -5.53 -2.18 -6.84
CA LEU A 86 -5.40 -3.63 -6.93
C LEU A 86 -6.05 -4.24 -8.19
N THR A 87 -6.77 -3.47 -8.99
CA THR A 87 -7.46 -3.96 -10.19
C THR A 87 -6.98 -3.33 -11.48
N ARG A 88 -5.91 -2.54 -11.47
CA ARG A 88 -5.43 -1.85 -12.69
C ARG A 88 -4.49 -2.70 -13.54
N ALA A 89 -3.76 -3.62 -12.94
CA ALA A 89 -2.80 -4.44 -13.67
C ALA A 89 -3.50 -5.57 -14.45
N ARG A 90 -3.11 -5.76 -15.70
CA ARG A 90 -3.66 -6.80 -16.60
C ARG A 90 -2.83 -8.08 -16.58
N GLN A 91 -1.52 -7.97 -16.49
CA GLN A 91 -0.59 -9.10 -16.55
C GLN A 91 -0.11 -9.53 -15.17
N GLY A 92 0.19 -8.57 -14.30
CA GLY A 92 0.60 -8.89 -12.95
C GLY A 92 0.84 -7.66 -12.10
N MET A 93 0.88 -7.88 -10.80
CA MET A 93 1.24 -6.84 -9.85
C MET A 93 2.08 -7.42 -8.71
N ALA A 94 2.87 -6.55 -8.10
CA ALA A 94 3.50 -6.78 -6.82
C ALA A 94 2.87 -5.84 -5.77
N ILE A 95 2.78 -6.33 -4.54
CA ILE A 95 2.33 -5.52 -3.41
C ILE A 95 3.53 -5.36 -2.49
N PHE A 96 3.90 -4.11 -2.21
CA PHE A 96 4.93 -3.78 -1.25
C PHE A 96 4.29 -3.31 0.05
N ILE A 97 4.55 -4.04 1.13
CA ILE A 97 4.14 -3.65 2.47
C ILE A 97 5.39 -3.23 3.22
N PRO A 98 5.48 -1.96 3.65
CA PRO A 98 6.65 -1.47 4.37
C PRO A 98 6.89 -2.25 5.67
N PRO A 99 8.14 -2.51 6.05
CA PRO A 99 8.45 -3.15 7.34
C PRO A 99 8.14 -2.24 8.53
N GLY A 100 7.92 -0.95 8.25
CA GLY A 100 7.81 0.06 9.29
C GLY A 100 9.16 0.45 9.87
N ASP A 101 9.14 1.39 10.81
CA ASP A 101 10.33 1.90 11.49
C ASP A 101 10.01 1.98 12.99
N PRO A 102 10.74 1.25 13.86
CA PRO A 102 10.49 1.26 15.30
C PRO A 102 10.77 2.62 15.96
N ASP A 103 11.61 3.44 15.34
CA ASP A 103 11.98 4.76 15.84
C ASP A 103 11.05 5.87 15.31
N ASP A 104 10.22 5.57 14.33
CA ASP A 104 9.22 6.50 13.77
C ASP A 104 7.80 6.13 14.25
N HIS A 105 7.27 6.92 15.17
CA HIS A 105 5.93 6.72 15.71
C HIS A 105 4.80 6.86 14.67
N THR A 106 5.09 7.45 13.50
CA THR A 106 4.09 7.60 12.43
C THR A 106 3.96 6.35 11.57
N ARG A 107 4.95 5.45 11.60
CA ARG A 107 4.96 4.22 10.82
C ARG A 107 5.60 3.03 11.55
N PRO A 108 5.23 2.76 12.80
CA PRO A 108 5.80 1.64 13.52
C PRO A 108 5.44 0.30 12.85
N PRO A 109 6.26 -0.75 12.99
CA PRO A 109 6.04 -2.07 12.36
C PRO A 109 4.66 -2.67 12.64
N LYS A 110 4.10 -2.43 13.82
CA LYS A 110 2.76 -2.92 14.20
C LYS A 110 1.62 -2.45 13.27
N PHE A 111 1.84 -1.42 12.45
CA PHE A 111 0.84 -0.96 11.50
C PHE A 111 0.80 -1.82 10.24
N TYR A 112 1.85 -2.59 9.98
CA TYR A 112 2.04 -3.33 8.73
C TYR A 112 2.10 -4.85 8.92
N ASN A 113 2.61 -5.33 10.04
CA ASN A 113 2.91 -6.75 10.26
C ASN A 113 1.69 -7.66 10.05
N GLU A 114 0.57 -7.36 10.72
CA GLU A 114 -0.64 -8.19 10.59
C GLU A 114 -1.24 -8.13 9.17
N THR A 115 -1.09 -6.99 8.47
CA THR A 115 -1.50 -6.85 7.08
C THR A 115 -0.64 -7.72 6.17
N PHE A 116 0.67 -7.74 6.38
CA PHE A 116 1.59 -8.61 5.64
C PHE A 116 1.26 -10.10 5.88
N GLU A 117 1.07 -10.49 7.14
CA GLU A 117 0.71 -11.86 7.51
C GLU A 117 -0.61 -12.29 6.87
N TYR A 118 -1.62 -11.42 6.93
CA TYR A 118 -2.92 -11.68 6.33
C TYR A 118 -2.83 -11.90 4.82
N LEU A 119 -2.19 -10.98 4.10
CA LEU A 119 -2.07 -11.07 2.64
C LEU A 119 -1.20 -12.26 2.21
N SER A 120 -0.11 -12.54 2.92
CA SER A 120 0.71 -13.74 2.68
C SER A 120 -0.08 -15.02 2.94
N GLY A 121 -0.94 -15.03 3.94
CA GLY A 121 -1.83 -16.15 4.27
C GLY A 121 -2.89 -16.46 3.21
N LEU A 122 -3.16 -15.53 2.29
CA LEU A 122 -4.05 -15.75 1.15
C LEU A 122 -3.41 -16.59 0.03
N GLY A 123 -2.17 -17.01 0.18
CA GLY A 123 -1.44 -17.79 -0.82
C GLY A 123 -0.73 -16.95 -1.88
N LEU A 124 -0.58 -15.65 -1.65
CA LEU A 124 0.25 -14.80 -2.50
C LEU A 124 1.73 -15.18 -2.30
N PRO A 125 2.49 -15.42 -3.38
CA PRO A 125 3.90 -15.73 -3.26
C PRO A 125 4.65 -14.50 -2.72
N THR A 126 5.52 -14.73 -1.73
CA THR A 126 6.44 -13.70 -1.27
C THR A 126 7.69 -13.70 -2.14
N LEU A 127 8.08 -12.53 -2.61
CA LEU A 127 9.35 -12.35 -3.31
C LEU A 127 10.50 -12.33 -2.30
N PRO A 128 11.64 -12.92 -2.65
CA PRO A 128 12.81 -12.92 -1.80
C PRO A 128 13.40 -11.52 -1.58
#